data_0127920c39d534aaa09097ef998f7974
#
_entry.id   0127920c39d534aaa09097ef998f7974
#
_cell.length_a   1.000
_cell.length_b   1.000
_cell.length_c   1.000
_cell.angle_alpha   90.00
_cell.angle_beta   90.00
_cell.angle_gamma   90.00
#
_symmetry.space_group_name_H-M   'P 1'
#
loop_
_entity.id
_entity.type
_entity.pdbx_description
1 polymer ?
#
loop_
_entity_poly.entity_id
_entity_poly.type
_entity_poly.pdbx_seq_one_letter_code
_entity_poly.pdbx_strand_id
1 'polypeptide(L)'
;LVQTSGQYTLQVSTICGMGADTVNIQFNPDSLYPDLGPDVALCPGNSVTLFAGNAFDTYLWQDMSVADSLIVSVPGMYTVTVSDACGMGVDTILVVASGTPPQIDMVDSLVLCTGSQVILDGGISGVDYLWNDGSILSTLTIDTPGIYSLTVSNNCGTDTETVVIEEGGTAPLIDLGSNITLCTGESQMIA
;
A
#
# COMPACT_ATOMS: atom_id res chain seq x y z
N LEU A 1 -51.00 -0.62 23.88
CA LEU A 1 -49.93 -0.79 22.93
C LEU A 1 -48.88 0.28 23.20
N VAL A 2 -47.64 -0.12 23.46
CA VAL A 2 -46.53 0.78 23.73
C VAL A 2 -45.73 0.91 22.44
N GLN A 3 -45.38 2.16 22.03
CA GLN A 3 -44.67 2.47 20.78
C GLN A 3 -43.48 3.41 20.98
N THR A 4 -43.15 3.72 22.24
CA THR A 4 -41.99 4.58 22.56
C THR A 4 -41.19 3.97 23.69
N SER A 5 -39.89 4.21 23.68
CA SER A 5 -39.01 3.86 24.81
C SER A 5 -39.46 4.63 26.06
N GLY A 6 -39.42 3.97 27.19
CA GLY A 6 -39.78 4.60 28.47
C GLY A 6 -40.04 3.59 29.57
N GLN A 7 -40.26 4.15 30.74
CA GLN A 7 -40.65 3.39 31.92
C GLN A 7 -42.18 3.41 32.01
N TYR A 8 -42.78 2.23 32.07
CA TYR A 8 -44.22 2.04 32.15
C TYR A 8 -44.57 1.40 33.48
N THR A 9 -45.41 2.07 34.27
CA THR A 9 -45.85 1.58 35.59
C THR A 9 -47.32 1.25 35.54
N LEU A 10 -47.67 0.05 35.91
CA LEU A 10 -49.04 -0.35 36.17
C LEU A 10 -49.31 -0.28 37.66
N GLN A 11 -50.36 0.46 38.04
CA GLN A 11 -50.81 0.54 39.40
C GLN A 11 -52.23 0.00 39.50
N VAL A 12 -52.44 -0.91 40.42
CA VAL A 12 -53.75 -1.52 40.69
C VAL A 12 -54.11 -1.23 42.12
N SER A 13 -55.34 -0.77 42.34
CA SER A 13 -55.88 -0.51 43.70
C SER A 13 -57.14 -1.31 43.95
N THR A 14 -57.25 -1.81 45.15
CA THR A 14 -58.47 -2.47 45.68
C THR A 14 -58.81 -1.85 47.03
N ILE A 15 -59.93 -2.25 47.61
CA ILE A 15 -60.35 -1.83 48.97
C ILE A 15 -59.34 -2.32 50.04
N CYS A 16 -58.51 -3.32 49.72
CA CYS A 16 -57.55 -3.91 50.66
C CYS A 16 -56.13 -3.34 50.47
N GLY A 17 -55.85 -2.47 49.48
CA GLY A 17 -54.54 -1.92 49.26
C GLY A 17 -54.22 -1.62 47.80
N MET A 18 -52.99 -1.11 47.54
CA MET A 18 -52.45 -0.81 46.22
C MET A 18 -51.23 -1.66 45.93
N GLY A 19 -51.12 -2.12 44.71
CA GLY A 19 -49.92 -2.75 44.15
C GLY A 19 -49.48 -2.01 42.89
N ALA A 20 -48.17 -1.91 42.68
CA ALA A 20 -47.61 -1.32 41.48
C ALA A 20 -46.45 -2.19 40.97
N ASP A 21 -46.32 -2.28 39.66
CA ASP A 21 -45.17 -2.90 38.97
C ASP A 21 -44.70 -2.01 37.83
N THR A 22 -43.41 -2.07 37.51
CA THR A 22 -42.79 -1.16 36.54
C THR A 22 -41.94 -1.96 35.57
N VAL A 23 -42.13 -1.72 34.26
CA VAL A 23 -41.35 -2.28 33.18
C VAL A 23 -40.65 -1.15 32.40
N ASN A 24 -39.38 -1.32 32.11
CA ASN A 24 -38.67 -0.47 31.18
C ASN A 24 -38.75 -1.09 29.78
N ILE A 25 -39.26 -0.31 28.81
CA ILE A 25 -39.29 -0.68 27.42
C ILE A 25 -38.35 0.23 26.69
N GLN A 26 -37.42 -0.38 25.97
CA GLN A 26 -36.45 0.29 25.13
C GLN A 26 -36.66 -0.16 23.69
N PHE A 27 -37.02 0.78 22.81
CA PHE A 27 -37.00 0.56 21.38
C PHE A 27 -35.62 0.90 20.88
N ASN A 28 -34.94 -0.05 20.26
CA ASN A 28 -33.75 0.22 19.53
C ASN A 28 -34.13 0.79 18.14
N PRO A 29 -33.88 2.07 17.85
CA PRO A 29 -34.27 2.67 16.58
C PRO A 29 -33.36 2.27 15.43
N ASP A 30 -32.27 1.62 15.72
CA ASP A 30 -31.23 1.36 14.72
C ASP A 30 -31.60 0.10 13.92
N SER A 31 -31.95 0.34 12.65
CA SER A 31 -31.84 -0.69 11.63
C SER A 31 -30.42 -1.24 11.69
N LEU A 32 -30.28 -2.57 11.62
CA LEU A 32 -29.01 -3.25 11.62
C LEU A 32 -28.26 -2.93 10.33
N TYR A 33 -27.33 -1.98 10.40
CA TYR A 33 -26.44 -1.62 9.31
C TYR A 33 -25.02 -1.97 9.72
N PRO A 34 -24.55 -3.18 9.44
CA PRO A 34 -23.11 -3.44 9.50
C PRO A 34 -22.42 -2.56 8.46
N ASP A 35 -21.25 -2.05 8.78
CA ASP A 35 -20.44 -1.21 7.90
C ASP A 35 -19.01 -1.76 7.89
N LEU A 36 -18.65 -2.41 6.78
CA LEU A 36 -17.31 -2.97 6.55
C LEU A 36 -16.34 -1.91 6.05
N GLY A 37 -16.83 -0.68 5.82
CA GLY A 37 -16.03 0.41 5.28
C GLY A 37 -15.86 0.35 3.76
N PRO A 38 -14.97 1.21 3.21
CA PRO A 38 -14.70 1.25 1.78
C PRO A 38 -13.92 0.02 1.30
N ASP A 39 -13.99 -0.24 -0.01
CA ASP A 39 -13.19 -1.28 -0.66
C ASP A 39 -11.69 -1.17 -0.33
N VAL A 40 -11.05 -2.32 -0.14
CA VAL A 40 -9.66 -2.41 0.33
C VAL A 40 -8.77 -3.04 -0.74
N ALA A 41 -7.60 -2.43 -0.95
CA ALA A 41 -6.54 -2.99 -1.79
C ALA A 41 -5.65 -3.94 -0.96
N LEU A 42 -5.47 -5.17 -1.42
CA LEU A 42 -4.69 -6.20 -0.75
C LEU A 42 -3.45 -6.55 -1.58
N CYS A 43 -2.29 -6.35 -1.01
CA CYS A 43 -1.02 -6.75 -1.61
C CYS A 43 -0.78 -8.27 -1.47
N PRO A 44 -0.10 -8.90 -2.44
CA PRO A 44 0.23 -10.32 -2.37
C PRO A 44 0.97 -10.70 -1.08
N GLY A 45 0.53 -11.76 -0.43
CA GLY A 45 1.13 -12.24 0.82
C GLY A 45 0.66 -11.53 2.09
N ASN A 46 -0.12 -10.47 1.97
CA ASN A 46 -0.69 -9.76 3.11
C ASN A 46 -2.09 -10.26 3.47
N SER A 47 -2.58 -9.84 4.62
CA SER A 47 -3.95 -10.05 5.04
C SER A 47 -4.53 -8.75 5.58
N VAL A 48 -5.85 -8.64 5.52
CA VAL A 48 -6.62 -7.55 6.12
C VAL A 48 -7.69 -8.14 7.04
N THR A 49 -7.96 -7.46 8.15
CA THR A 49 -9.06 -7.82 9.04
C THR A 49 -10.27 -6.96 8.69
N LEU A 50 -11.34 -7.61 8.27
CA LEU A 50 -12.65 -6.98 8.10
C LEU A 50 -13.37 -7.02 9.44
N PHE A 51 -13.96 -5.91 9.86
CA PHE A 51 -14.64 -5.79 11.15
C PHE A 51 -16.07 -5.31 10.93
N ALA A 52 -17.03 -6.11 11.35
CA ALA A 52 -18.46 -5.82 11.16
C ALA A 52 -19.09 -5.02 12.30
N GLY A 53 -18.27 -4.57 13.26
CA GLY A 53 -18.77 -3.91 14.49
C GLY A 53 -19.01 -4.92 15.61
N ASN A 54 -19.29 -4.42 16.81
CA ASN A 54 -19.49 -5.25 18.02
C ASN A 54 -20.86 -5.05 18.67
N ALA A 55 -21.82 -4.50 17.90
CA ALA A 55 -23.15 -4.13 18.43
C ALA A 55 -24.26 -5.14 18.12
N PHE A 56 -23.93 -6.28 17.51
CA PHE A 56 -24.88 -7.29 17.05
C PHE A 56 -24.79 -8.58 17.88
N ASP A 57 -25.90 -9.29 18.00
CA ASP A 57 -25.95 -10.55 18.76
C ASP A 57 -25.28 -11.72 18.00
N THR A 58 -25.38 -11.72 16.67
CA THR A 58 -24.80 -12.76 15.82
C THR A 58 -24.20 -12.21 14.56
N TYR A 59 -23.20 -12.93 14.03
CA TYR A 59 -22.50 -12.66 12.78
C TYR A 59 -22.49 -13.92 11.95
N LEU A 60 -22.55 -13.79 10.64
CA LEU A 60 -22.40 -14.88 9.70
C LEU A 60 -21.70 -14.34 8.43
N TRP A 61 -20.46 -14.76 8.21
CA TRP A 61 -19.73 -14.47 7.00
C TRP A 61 -20.02 -15.53 5.92
N GLN A 62 -19.66 -15.24 4.66
CA GLN A 62 -19.87 -16.20 3.55
C GLN A 62 -19.11 -17.53 3.71
N ASP A 63 -18.04 -17.58 4.51
CA ASP A 63 -17.25 -18.77 4.83
C ASP A 63 -17.82 -19.55 6.02
N MET A 64 -19.01 -19.15 6.54
CA MET A 64 -19.70 -19.65 7.72
C MET A 64 -19.02 -19.32 9.05
N SER A 65 -18.01 -18.48 9.08
CA SER A 65 -17.47 -17.96 10.35
C SER A 65 -18.48 -17.04 11.04
N VAL A 66 -18.43 -16.99 12.37
CA VAL A 66 -19.43 -16.33 13.23
C VAL A 66 -18.80 -15.29 14.18
N ALA A 67 -17.56 -14.92 13.94
CA ALA A 67 -16.89 -13.86 14.70
C ALA A 67 -17.32 -12.47 14.20
N ASP A 68 -17.12 -11.45 15.03
CA ASP A 68 -17.33 -10.04 14.68
C ASP A 68 -16.36 -9.53 13.60
N SER A 69 -15.35 -10.31 13.32
CA SER A 69 -14.28 -9.98 12.36
C SER A 69 -13.86 -11.19 11.54
N LEU A 70 -13.38 -10.93 10.31
CA LEU A 70 -12.86 -11.95 9.40
C LEU A 70 -11.49 -11.51 8.88
N ILE A 71 -10.48 -12.38 8.99
CA ILE A 71 -9.16 -12.15 8.39
C ILE A 71 -9.16 -12.74 6.99
N VAL A 72 -8.88 -11.89 5.99
CA VAL A 72 -8.87 -12.29 4.58
C VAL A 72 -7.50 -12.04 3.96
N SER A 73 -7.01 -13.01 3.17
CA SER A 73 -5.72 -12.97 2.46
C SER A 73 -5.86 -13.16 0.95
N VAL A 74 -7.08 -13.23 0.46
CA VAL A 74 -7.37 -13.44 -0.97
C VAL A 74 -8.29 -12.31 -1.43
N PRO A 75 -8.01 -11.68 -2.58
CA PRO A 75 -8.95 -10.74 -3.19
C PRO A 75 -10.29 -11.40 -3.51
N GLY A 76 -11.37 -10.66 -3.32
CA GLY A 76 -12.72 -11.16 -3.53
C GLY A 76 -13.78 -10.26 -2.90
N MET A 77 -15.02 -10.64 -3.09
CA MET A 77 -16.16 -9.97 -2.45
C MET A 77 -16.49 -10.69 -1.14
N TYR A 78 -16.56 -9.94 -0.05
CA TYR A 78 -16.84 -10.46 1.29
C TYR A 78 -18.12 -9.86 1.82
N THR A 79 -18.97 -10.72 2.35
CA THR A 79 -20.30 -10.36 2.85
C THR A 79 -20.44 -10.86 4.29
N VAL A 80 -20.97 -9.98 5.14
CA VAL A 80 -21.40 -10.33 6.49
C VAL A 80 -22.90 -10.13 6.62
N THR A 81 -23.54 -11.08 7.27
CA THR A 81 -24.91 -10.95 7.75
C THR A 81 -24.85 -10.86 9.27
N VAL A 82 -25.47 -9.85 9.83
CA VAL A 82 -25.60 -9.65 11.28
C VAL A 82 -27.06 -9.77 11.70
N SER A 83 -27.33 -10.20 12.92
CA SER A 83 -28.68 -10.19 13.46
C SER A 83 -28.69 -9.89 14.95
N ASP A 84 -29.82 -9.37 15.40
CA ASP A 84 -30.21 -9.23 16.79
C ASP A 84 -31.72 -9.45 16.96
N ALA A 85 -32.26 -9.09 18.15
CA ALA A 85 -33.70 -9.16 18.44
C ALA A 85 -34.56 -8.26 17.54
N CYS A 86 -34.00 -7.26 16.85
CA CYS A 86 -34.71 -6.30 16.01
C CYS A 86 -34.73 -6.70 14.52
N GLY A 87 -33.88 -7.63 14.08
CA GLY A 87 -33.85 -8.09 12.69
C GLY A 87 -32.50 -8.56 12.18
N MET A 88 -32.26 -8.38 10.90
CA MET A 88 -31.03 -8.73 10.20
C MET A 88 -30.55 -7.57 9.35
N GLY A 89 -29.22 -7.44 9.25
CA GLY A 89 -28.51 -6.53 8.35
C GLY A 89 -27.45 -7.25 7.55
N VAL A 90 -27.13 -6.71 6.38
CA VAL A 90 -26.11 -7.27 5.49
C VAL A 90 -25.25 -6.14 4.96
N ASP A 91 -23.95 -6.38 4.90
CA ASP A 91 -23.02 -5.50 4.18
C ASP A 91 -21.99 -6.32 3.39
N THR A 92 -21.43 -5.68 2.38
CA THR A 92 -20.52 -6.31 1.44
C THR A 92 -19.37 -5.36 1.09
N ILE A 93 -18.15 -5.85 1.18
CA ILE A 93 -16.92 -5.13 0.82
C ILE A 93 -16.18 -5.88 -0.30
N LEU A 94 -15.59 -5.13 -1.23
CA LEU A 94 -14.71 -5.69 -2.24
C LEU A 94 -13.25 -5.54 -1.78
N VAL A 95 -12.55 -6.65 -1.66
CA VAL A 95 -11.10 -6.68 -1.49
C VAL A 95 -10.47 -6.91 -2.86
N VAL A 96 -9.78 -5.89 -3.38
CA VAL A 96 -9.17 -5.93 -4.71
C VAL A 96 -7.70 -6.31 -4.63
N ALA A 97 -7.20 -7.05 -5.62
CA ALA A 97 -5.77 -7.29 -5.76
C ALA A 97 -5.05 -5.96 -6.01
N SER A 98 -4.05 -5.66 -5.21
CA SER A 98 -3.12 -4.56 -5.45
C SER A 98 -1.91 -5.04 -6.27
N GLY A 99 -1.04 -4.08 -6.68
CA GLY A 99 0.22 -4.42 -7.34
C GLY A 99 1.17 -5.23 -6.46
N THR A 100 2.32 -5.62 -7.02
CA THR A 100 3.41 -6.24 -6.26
C THR A 100 4.31 -5.18 -5.65
N PRO A 101 5.08 -5.49 -4.58
CA PRO A 101 6.19 -4.66 -4.16
C PRO A 101 7.13 -4.37 -5.33
N PRO A 102 7.69 -3.16 -5.43
CA PRO A 102 8.64 -2.86 -6.49
C PRO A 102 9.91 -3.70 -6.32
N GLN A 103 10.58 -3.97 -7.42
CA GLN A 103 11.92 -4.57 -7.43
C GLN A 103 12.80 -3.75 -8.36
N ILE A 104 13.94 -3.28 -7.85
CA ILE A 104 14.96 -2.58 -8.61
C ILE A 104 16.00 -3.61 -9.05
N ASP A 105 16.57 -3.41 -10.23
CA ASP A 105 17.71 -4.16 -10.73
C ASP A 105 18.70 -3.15 -11.33
N MET A 106 19.66 -2.72 -10.53
CA MET A 106 20.69 -1.78 -10.92
C MET A 106 22.03 -2.51 -10.95
N VAL A 107 22.98 -1.96 -11.72
CA VAL A 107 24.35 -2.49 -11.74
C VAL A 107 25.04 -2.21 -10.41
N ASP A 108 25.86 -3.15 -9.92
CA ASP A 108 26.58 -3.03 -8.64
C ASP A 108 27.60 -1.90 -8.65
N SER A 109 28.29 -1.70 -9.79
CA SER A 109 29.31 -0.66 -9.94
C SER A 109 29.44 -0.13 -11.37
N LEU A 110 29.90 1.11 -11.48
CA LEU A 110 30.23 1.80 -12.72
C LEU A 110 31.52 2.59 -12.53
N VAL A 111 32.27 2.80 -13.62
CA VAL A 111 33.48 3.63 -13.63
C VAL A 111 33.18 4.99 -14.24
N LEU A 112 33.48 6.06 -13.50
CA LEU A 112 33.34 7.44 -13.95
C LEU A 112 34.69 8.01 -14.37
N CYS A 113 34.86 8.24 -15.67
CA CYS A 113 36.08 8.92 -16.18
C CYS A 113 36.10 10.38 -15.75
N THR A 114 37.31 10.92 -15.53
CA THR A 114 37.50 12.32 -15.15
C THR A 114 36.83 13.28 -16.15
N GLY A 115 35.93 14.14 -15.65
CA GLY A 115 35.20 15.11 -16.45
C GLY A 115 33.97 14.57 -17.20
N SER A 116 33.64 13.30 -17.01
CA SER A 116 32.43 12.68 -17.57
C SER A 116 31.28 12.72 -16.57
N GLN A 117 30.08 12.36 -17.04
CA GLN A 117 28.89 12.16 -16.22
C GLN A 117 28.27 10.79 -16.53
N VAL A 118 27.63 10.19 -15.54
CA VAL A 118 26.84 8.96 -15.65
C VAL A 118 25.41 9.28 -15.20
N ILE A 119 24.45 8.71 -15.89
CA ILE A 119 23.04 8.79 -15.50
C ILE A 119 22.65 7.42 -14.93
N LEU A 120 22.24 7.41 -13.67
CA LEU A 120 21.58 6.27 -13.05
C LEU A 120 20.09 6.38 -13.31
N ASP A 121 19.47 5.27 -13.72
CA ASP A 121 18.03 5.22 -14.02
C ASP A 121 17.41 4.09 -13.20
N GLY A 122 16.41 4.40 -12.39
CA GLY A 122 15.65 3.43 -11.60
C GLY A 122 14.73 2.55 -12.43
N GLY A 123 14.40 2.93 -13.67
CA GLY A 123 13.77 2.08 -14.70
C GLY A 123 12.37 1.55 -14.42
N ILE A 124 11.73 1.90 -13.32
CA ILE A 124 10.43 1.35 -12.88
C ILE A 124 9.36 2.45 -12.96
N SER A 125 8.17 2.12 -13.48
CA SER A 125 7.04 3.04 -13.51
C SER A 125 6.06 2.75 -12.37
N GLY A 126 5.32 3.78 -11.93
CA GLY A 126 4.28 3.64 -10.91
C GLY A 126 4.79 3.46 -9.49
N VAL A 127 5.97 4.00 -9.20
CA VAL A 127 6.62 4.02 -7.88
C VAL A 127 7.07 5.43 -7.52
N ASP A 128 7.24 5.68 -6.24
CA ASP A 128 7.96 6.84 -5.73
C ASP A 128 9.45 6.54 -5.67
N TYR A 129 10.28 7.52 -6.00
CA TYR A 129 11.74 7.42 -6.00
C TYR A 129 12.32 8.26 -4.88
N LEU A 130 13.37 7.77 -4.25
CA LEU A 130 14.17 8.53 -3.27
C LEU A 130 15.63 8.10 -3.36
N TRP A 131 16.48 8.99 -3.88
CA TRP A 131 17.93 8.82 -3.87
C TRP A 131 18.53 9.28 -2.54
N ASN A 132 19.74 8.82 -2.23
CA ASN A 132 20.44 9.19 -1.01
C ASN A 132 20.83 10.69 -0.93
N ASP A 133 20.80 11.42 -2.03
CA ASP A 133 20.98 12.89 -2.07
C ASP A 133 19.66 13.66 -1.82
N GLY A 134 18.54 12.95 -1.68
CA GLY A 134 17.20 13.50 -1.48
C GLY A 134 16.43 13.78 -2.77
N SER A 135 16.99 13.49 -3.95
CA SER A 135 16.26 13.64 -5.21
C SER A 135 15.17 12.57 -5.36
N ILE A 136 14.08 12.93 -6.04
CA ILE A 136 12.87 12.11 -6.22
C ILE A 136 12.55 11.81 -7.69
N LEU A 137 13.51 12.05 -8.57
CA LEU A 137 13.36 11.76 -10.00
C LEU A 137 13.70 10.30 -10.29
N SER A 138 13.17 9.76 -11.36
CA SER A 138 13.51 8.39 -11.81
C SER A 138 14.98 8.23 -12.19
N THR A 139 15.66 9.34 -12.50
CA THR A 139 17.07 9.34 -12.89
C THR A 139 17.87 10.28 -12.00
N LEU A 140 19.14 9.92 -11.76
CA LEU A 140 20.12 10.74 -11.07
C LEU A 140 21.38 10.89 -11.95
N THR A 141 21.82 12.15 -12.16
CA THR A 141 23.06 12.44 -12.89
C THR A 141 24.23 12.54 -11.92
N ILE A 142 25.25 11.73 -12.14
CA ILE A 142 26.42 11.59 -11.29
C ILE A 142 27.64 12.18 -12.01
N ASP A 143 28.39 13.05 -11.34
CA ASP A 143 29.65 13.65 -11.80
C ASP A 143 30.82 13.41 -10.84
N THR A 144 30.59 12.76 -9.71
CA THR A 144 31.58 12.46 -8.69
C THR A 144 31.55 10.97 -8.31
N PRO A 145 32.72 10.32 -8.09
CA PRO A 145 32.78 8.97 -7.54
C PRO A 145 32.16 8.92 -6.14
N GLY A 146 31.54 7.77 -5.79
CA GLY A 146 30.89 7.59 -4.50
C GLY A 146 29.91 6.44 -4.48
N ILE A 147 29.17 6.34 -3.38
CA ILE A 147 28.11 5.34 -3.20
C ILE A 147 26.77 6.04 -3.32
N TYR A 148 25.97 5.55 -4.25
CA TYR A 148 24.63 6.05 -4.51
C TYR A 148 23.61 4.96 -4.24
N SER A 149 22.54 5.31 -3.54
CA SER A 149 21.44 4.38 -3.29
C SER A 149 20.11 4.97 -3.75
N LEU A 150 19.30 4.11 -4.31
CA LEU A 150 17.92 4.39 -4.69
C LEU A 150 16.98 3.53 -3.87
N THR A 151 16.00 4.16 -3.23
CA THR A 151 14.85 3.49 -2.66
C THR A 151 13.65 3.79 -3.54
N VAL A 152 12.92 2.76 -3.96
CA VAL A 152 11.63 2.88 -4.62
C VAL A 152 10.53 2.35 -3.71
N SER A 153 9.35 2.94 -3.79
CA SER A 153 8.21 2.54 -2.97
C SER A 153 6.89 2.61 -3.73
N ASN A 154 5.98 1.74 -3.34
CA ASN A 154 4.57 1.80 -3.70
C ASN A 154 3.70 1.35 -2.51
N ASN A 155 2.38 1.27 -2.69
CA ASN A 155 1.47 0.84 -1.64
C ASN A 155 1.72 -0.60 -1.11
N CYS A 156 2.50 -1.42 -1.84
CA CYS A 156 2.77 -2.81 -1.48
C CYS A 156 4.15 -3.04 -0.85
N GLY A 157 5.02 -2.06 -0.87
CA GLY A 157 6.34 -2.19 -0.25
C GLY A 157 7.38 -1.25 -0.82
N THR A 158 8.62 -1.50 -0.40
CA THR A 158 9.80 -0.75 -0.79
C THR A 158 10.90 -1.70 -1.22
N ASP A 159 11.78 -1.24 -2.09
CA ASP A 159 13.04 -1.90 -2.43
C ASP A 159 14.16 -0.87 -2.48
N THR A 160 15.40 -1.29 -2.19
CA THR A 160 16.56 -0.39 -2.15
C THR A 160 17.76 -1.08 -2.76
N GLU A 161 18.36 -0.41 -3.73
CA GLU A 161 19.60 -0.83 -4.40
C GLU A 161 20.71 0.21 -4.21
N THR A 162 21.95 -0.25 -4.33
CA THR A 162 23.13 0.59 -4.14
C THR A 162 24.11 0.36 -5.29
N VAL A 163 24.59 1.46 -5.87
CA VAL A 163 25.58 1.49 -6.95
C VAL A 163 26.87 2.15 -6.46
N VAL A 164 27.99 1.52 -6.70
CA VAL A 164 29.31 2.10 -6.43
C VAL A 164 29.83 2.76 -7.71
N ILE A 165 30.08 4.06 -7.66
CA ILE A 165 30.72 4.79 -8.75
C ILE A 165 32.22 4.90 -8.43
N GLU A 166 33.05 4.16 -9.17
CA GLU A 166 34.48 4.12 -9.01
C GLU A 166 35.14 5.24 -9.82
N GLU A 167 36.26 5.77 -9.31
CA GLU A 167 37.04 6.75 -10.04
C GLU A 167 37.75 6.10 -11.23
N GLY A 168 37.50 6.58 -12.42
CA GLY A 168 38.17 6.20 -13.65
C GLY A 168 39.35 7.13 -13.96
N GLY A 169 40.21 6.66 -14.84
CA GLY A 169 41.31 7.50 -15.35
C GLY A 169 40.83 8.58 -16.33
N THR A 170 41.77 9.39 -16.78
CA THR A 170 41.56 10.31 -17.89
C THR A 170 41.46 9.59 -19.23
N ALA A 171 40.68 10.11 -20.16
CA ALA A 171 40.66 9.59 -21.52
C ALA A 171 42.09 9.66 -22.14
N PRO A 172 42.54 8.61 -22.84
CA PRO A 172 43.84 8.65 -23.50
C PRO A 172 43.88 9.77 -24.53
N LEU A 173 44.92 10.55 -24.47
CA LEU A 173 45.17 11.58 -25.49
C LEU A 173 45.92 10.90 -26.66
N ILE A 174 45.24 10.83 -27.79
CA ILE A 174 45.86 10.33 -29.02
C ILE A 174 46.27 11.54 -29.86
N ASP A 175 47.54 11.66 -30.12
CA ASP A 175 48.13 12.66 -31.03
C ASP A 175 48.84 11.94 -32.16
N LEU A 176 48.27 12.01 -33.35
CA LEU A 176 48.91 11.43 -34.57
C LEU A 176 49.90 12.40 -35.24
N GLY A 177 50.14 13.52 -34.57
CA GLY A 177 51.03 14.57 -35.09
C GLY A 177 50.31 15.48 -36.11
N SER A 178 51.12 16.38 -36.72
CA SER A 178 50.61 17.31 -37.72
C SER A 178 50.32 16.62 -39.05
N ASN A 179 49.41 17.20 -39.85
CA ASN A 179 49.16 16.72 -41.20
C ASN A 179 50.43 16.54 -42.01
N ILE A 180 50.61 15.39 -42.62
CA ILE A 180 51.80 15.05 -43.44
C ILE A 180 51.33 15.00 -44.91
N THR A 181 52.12 15.65 -45.79
CA THR A 181 51.90 15.54 -47.21
C THR A 181 52.98 14.64 -47.79
N LEU A 182 52.52 13.54 -48.40
CA LEU A 182 53.42 12.56 -49.05
C LEU A 182 53.42 12.77 -50.55
N CYS A 183 54.58 12.61 -51.18
CA CYS A 183 54.70 12.55 -52.63
C CYS A 183 54.27 11.17 -53.14
N THR A 184 53.86 11.09 -54.42
CA THR A 184 53.47 9.83 -55.03
C THR A 184 54.59 8.77 -54.96
N GLY A 185 54.30 7.63 -54.27
CA GLY A 185 55.24 6.54 -54.02
C GLY A 185 55.94 6.56 -52.68
N GLU A 186 55.73 7.55 -51.82
CA GLU A 186 56.21 7.60 -50.43
C GLU A 186 55.21 6.92 -49.49
N SER A 187 55.69 6.40 -48.36
CA SER A 187 54.91 5.84 -47.28
C SER A 187 55.44 6.32 -45.92
N GLN A 188 54.55 6.60 -44.99
CA GLN A 188 54.87 7.00 -43.64
C GLN A 188 54.18 6.04 -42.66
N MET A 189 54.92 5.58 -41.65
CA MET A 189 54.33 4.85 -40.53
C MET A 189 53.79 5.86 -39.54
N ILE A 190 52.52 5.72 -39.18
CA ILE A 190 51.87 6.48 -38.11
C ILE A 190 51.92 5.58 -36.87
N ALA A 191 52.56 6.02 -35.80
CA ALA A 191 52.73 5.29 -34.55
C ALA A 191 51.90 5.92 -33.43
#